data_46eaf0a222efce321a25227bbf01774e
#
_entry.id   46eaf0a222efce321a25227bbf01774e
#
_cell.length_a   1.000
_cell.length_b   1.000
_cell.length_c   1.000
_cell.angle_alpha   90.00
_cell.angle_beta   90.00
_cell.angle_gamma   90.00
#
_symmetry.space_group_name_H-M   'P 1'
#
loop_
_entity.id
_entity.type
_entity.pdbx_description
1 polymer ?
#
loop_
_entity_poly.entity_id
_entity_poly.type
_entity_poly.pdbx_seq_one_letter_code
_entity_poly.pdbx_strand_id
1 'polypeptide(L)'
;MTETDKKILENNDVVERLLAGDSQGYEMLFDNYGAMLLGIISRIVKNEADAENLLQDCFVKIWRNIGSFDETKGRFATWVINIARNTAIDFTRSKYYAQRRENQSLDTLVYSTNDIKEESPSTDTLDVRQIVGKLTPPYRQIIEWMYFEGYTQLEISETFNIPLGTVKTRTRLAMNELRQHFDLV
;
A
#
# COMPACT_ATOMS: atom_id res chain seq x y z
N MET A 1 29.79 2.13 7.50
CA MET A 1 28.39 1.73 7.70
C MET A 1 27.55 2.79 7.03
N THR A 2 26.91 2.43 5.94
CA THR A 2 26.07 3.35 5.16
C THR A 2 24.73 3.59 5.89
N GLU A 3 24.04 4.67 5.56
CA GLU A 3 22.70 4.99 6.12
C GLU A 3 21.70 3.86 5.83
N THR A 4 21.86 3.21 4.70
CA THR A 4 21.10 2.01 4.29
C THR A 4 21.37 0.82 5.21
N ASP A 5 22.63 0.58 5.61
CA ASP A 5 22.99 -0.51 6.53
C ASP A 5 22.38 -0.27 7.92
N LYS A 6 22.38 0.98 8.38
CA LYS A 6 21.75 1.38 9.65
C LYS A 6 20.25 1.13 9.65
N LYS A 7 19.56 1.51 8.56
CA LYS A 7 18.11 1.33 8.41
C LYS A 7 17.70 -0.14 8.27
N ILE A 8 18.56 -0.99 7.69
CA ILE A 8 18.34 -2.44 7.63
C ILE A 8 18.48 -3.07 9.03
N LEU A 9 19.48 -2.68 9.81
CA LEU A 9 19.67 -3.15 11.18
C LEU A 9 18.52 -2.73 12.10
N GLU A 10 18.05 -1.48 11.99
CA GLU A 10 16.90 -0.98 12.73
C GLU A 10 15.61 -1.76 12.38
N ASN A 11 15.40 -2.10 11.11
CA ASN A 11 14.25 -2.90 10.68
C ASN A 11 14.30 -4.33 11.20
N ASN A 12 15.47 -4.96 11.27
CA ASN A 12 15.62 -6.31 11.80
C ASN A 12 15.34 -6.35 13.30
N ASP A 13 15.80 -5.33 14.06
CA ASP A 13 15.51 -5.21 15.49
C ASP A 13 13.99 -5.04 15.75
N VAL A 14 13.30 -4.24 14.94
CA VAL A 14 11.83 -4.11 15.01
C VAL A 14 11.14 -5.46 14.81
N VAL A 15 11.53 -6.20 13.76
CA VAL A 15 10.92 -7.50 13.44
C VAL A 15 11.18 -8.53 14.55
N GLU A 16 12.40 -8.63 15.05
CA GLU A 16 12.76 -9.56 16.12
C GLU A 16 11.97 -9.28 17.41
N ARG A 17 11.85 -8.01 17.81
CA ARG A 17 11.07 -7.58 18.98
C ARG A 17 9.57 -7.85 18.81
N LEU A 18 9.03 -7.58 17.63
CA LEU A 18 7.63 -7.87 17.31
C LEU A 18 7.36 -9.39 17.39
N LEU A 19 8.27 -10.22 16.88
CA LEU A 19 8.16 -11.69 16.98
C LEU A 19 8.27 -12.19 18.42
N ALA A 20 9.08 -11.53 19.24
CA ALA A 20 9.21 -11.83 20.68
C ALA A 20 8.01 -11.34 21.52
N GLY A 21 7.08 -10.56 20.92
CA GLY A 21 5.97 -9.97 21.66
C GLY A 21 6.37 -8.81 22.57
N ASP A 22 7.51 -8.18 22.31
CA ASP A 22 8.04 -7.07 23.11
C ASP A 22 7.31 -5.76 22.79
N SER A 23 6.86 -5.04 23.83
CA SER A 23 6.19 -3.75 23.70
C SER A 23 7.07 -2.69 23.04
N GLN A 24 8.39 -2.74 23.23
CA GLN A 24 9.33 -1.85 22.56
C GLN A 24 9.30 -2.02 21.04
N GLY A 25 9.10 -3.25 20.54
CA GLY A 25 8.94 -3.49 19.11
C GLY A 25 7.73 -2.79 18.52
N TYR A 26 6.65 -2.67 19.31
CA TYR A 26 5.46 -1.91 18.92
C TYR A 26 5.71 -0.40 18.89
N GLU A 27 6.38 0.16 19.91
CA GLU A 27 6.76 1.58 19.95
C GLU A 27 7.65 1.93 18.76
N MET A 28 8.68 1.13 18.51
CA MET A 28 9.58 1.33 17.37
C MET A 28 8.84 1.24 16.02
N LEU A 29 7.90 0.30 15.89
CA LEU A 29 7.08 0.17 14.69
C LEU A 29 6.24 1.44 14.48
N PHE A 30 5.62 1.97 15.53
CA PHE A 30 4.84 3.20 15.48
C PHE A 30 5.69 4.41 15.10
N ASP A 31 6.82 4.60 15.77
CA ASP A 31 7.71 5.74 15.54
C ASP A 31 8.31 5.73 14.13
N ASN A 32 8.72 4.55 13.64
CA ASN A 32 9.38 4.44 12.33
C ASN A 32 8.41 4.46 11.15
N TYR A 33 7.17 3.99 11.34
CA TYR A 33 6.24 3.76 10.22
C TYR A 33 4.92 4.53 10.34
N GLY A 34 4.55 5.03 11.53
CA GLY A 34 3.23 5.62 11.77
C GLY A 34 2.87 6.75 10.82
N ALA A 35 3.73 7.75 10.69
CA ALA A 35 3.50 8.89 9.81
C ALA A 35 3.39 8.48 8.33
N MET A 36 4.25 7.55 7.88
CA MET A 36 4.23 7.05 6.51
C MET A 36 2.96 6.25 6.22
N LEU A 37 2.56 5.35 7.13
CA LEU A 37 1.36 4.53 6.96
C LEU A 37 0.09 5.39 6.99
N LEU A 38 0.01 6.39 7.89
CA LEU A 38 -1.08 7.37 7.91
C LEU A 38 -1.17 8.12 6.58
N GLY A 39 -0.05 8.58 6.05
CA GLY A 39 0.00 9.26 4.75
C GLY A 39 -0.50 8.39 3.59
N ILE A 40 -0.23 7.08 3.60
CA ILE A 40 -0.75 6.14 2.60
C ILE A 40 -2.26 5.95 2.76
N ILE A 41 -2.73 5.74 3.99
CA ILE A 41 -4.16 5.54 4.29
C ILE A 41 -4.96 6.78 3.92
N SER A 42 -4.51 8.00 4.30
CA SER A 42 -5.20 9.27 4.04
C SER A 42 -5.33 9.62 2.56
N ARG A 43 -4.47 9.07 1.70
CA ARG A 43 -4.62 9.21 0.24
C ARG A 43 -5.79 8.41 -0.31
N ILE A 44 -6.14 7.29 0.33
CA ILE A 44 -7.22 6.39 -0.08
C ILE A 44 -8.51 6.76 0.63
N VAL A 45 -8.43 7.09 1.93
CA VAL A 45 -9.56 7.43 2.80
C VAL A 45 -9.53 8.91 3.12
N LYS A 46 -10.52 9.65 2.63
CA LYS A 46 -10.55 11.12 2.72
C LYS A 46 -10.95 11.66 4.10
N ASN A 47 -11.64 10.85 4.91
CA ASN A 47 -12.02 11.23 6.26
C ASN A 47 -10.87 10.97 7.21
N GLU A 48 -10.40 12.00 7.92
CA GLU A 48 -9.24 11.95 8.82
C GLU A 48 -9.48 11.00 9.99
N ALA A 49 -10.65 11.05 10.63
CA ALA A 49 -10.97 10.15 11.74
C ALA A 49 -11.04 8.68 11.31
N ASP A 50 -11.57 8.39 10.11
CA ASP A 50 -11.54 7.05 9.53
C ASP A 50 -10.10 6.62 9.25
N ALA A 51 -9.23 7.52 8.74
CA ALA A 51 -7.84 7.22 8.45
C ALA A 51 -7.03 6.90 9.71
N GLU A 52 -7.23 7.64 10.79
CA GLU A 52 -6.60 7.38 12.10
C GLU A 52 -7.05 6.03 12.69
N ASN A 53 -8.34 5.72 12.63
CA ASN A 53 -8.87 4.43 13.08
C ASN A 53 -8.26 3.28 12.27
N LEU A 54 -8.15 3.44 10.96
CA LEU A 54 -7.54 2.44 10.07
C LEU A 54 -6.04 2.29 10.31
N LEU A 55 -5.35 3.34 10.72
CA LEU A 55 -3.96 3.24 11.14
C LEU A 55 -3.83 2.33 12.36
N GLN A 56 -4.69 2.49 13.36
CA GLN A 56 -4.71 1.61 14.55
C GLN A 56 -5.01 0.16 14.15
N ASP A 57 -6.01 -0.07 13.31
CA ASP A 57 -6.33 -1.40 12.78
C ASP A 57 -5.15 -2.01 12.01
N CYS A 58 -4.42 -1.18 11.26
CA CYS A 58 -3.23 -1.60 10.53
C CYS A 58 -2.14 -2.09 11.48
N PHE A 59 -1.84 -1.38 12.58
CA PHE A 59 -0.88 -1.81 13.57
C PHE A 59 -1.28 -3.11 14.26
N VAL A 60 -2.57 -3.28 14.58
CA VAL A 60 -3.09 -4.54 15.13
C VAL A 60 -2.91 -5.69 14.13
N LYS A 61 -3.16 -5.46 12.84
CA LYS A 61 -2.94 -6.45 11.79
C LYS A 61 -1.48 -6.81 11.62
N ILE A 62 -0.57 -5.82 11.64
CA ILE A 62 0.87 -6.06 11.57
C ILE A 62 1.31 -6.93 12.75
N TRP A 63 0.93 -6.58 13.97
CA TRP A 63 1.24 -7.33 15.17
C TRP A 63 0.76 -8.77 15.11
N ARG A 64 -0.50 -8.99 14.72
CA ARG A 64 -1.08 -10.34 14.64
C ARG A 64 -0.45 -11.21 13.56
N ASN A 65 0.02 -10.59 12.48
CA ASN A 65 0.51 -11.30 11.30
C ASN A 65 2.04 -11.28 11.17
N ILE A 66 2.78 -10.74 12.14
CA ILE A 66 4.24 -10.62 12.05
C ILE A 66 4.91 -11.98 11.79
N GLY A 67 4.40 -13.06 12.37
CA GLY A 67 4.88 -14.43 12.12
C GLY A 67 4.74 -14.91 10.68
N SER A 68 3.98 -14.20 9.83
CA SER A 68 3.86 -14.50 8.40
C SER A 68 4.84 -13.68 7.54
N PHE A 69 5.55 -12.73 8.13
CA PHE A 69 6.57 -11.98 7.42
C PHE A 69 7.75 -12.88 7.08
N ASP A 70 8.20 -12.80 5.84
CA ASP A 70 9.30 -13.60 5.29
C ASP A 70 10.26 -12.66 4.54
N GLU A 71 11.41 -12.41 5.14
CA GLU A 71 12.43 -11.51 4.59
C GLU A 71 12.96 -11.96 3.22
N THR A 72 12.87 -13.26 2.92
CA THR A 72 13.28 -13.79 1.61
C THR A 72 12.34 -13.36 0.49
N LYS A 73 11.10 -13.00 0.82
CA LYS A 73 10.06 -12.54 -0.13
C LYS A 73 10.05 -11.03 -0.32
N GLY A 74 10.62 -10.27 0.61
CA GLY A 74 10.67 -8.82 0.47
C GLY A 74 11.01 -8.08 1.75
N ARG A 75 11.20 -6.77 1.62
CA ARG A 75 11.55 -5.90 2.75
C ARG A 75 10.37 -5.69 3.69
N PHE A 76 10.63 -5.57 4.99
CA PHE A 76 9.62 -5.31 6.02
C PHE A 76 8.79 -4.06 5.72
N ALA A 77 9.42 -2.94 5.31
CA ALA A 77 8.72 -1.73 4.90
C ALA A 77 7.67 -2.00 3.81
N THR A 78 8.00 -2.78 2.79
CA THR A 78 7.04 -3.14 1.72
C THR A 78 5.87 -3.96 2.26
N TRP A 79 6.13 -4.85 3.20
CA TRP A 79 5.10 -5.70 3.80
C TRP A 79 4.11 -4.88 4.63
N VAL A 80 4.59 -3.95 5.48
CA VAL A 80 3.70 -3.08 6.29
C VAL A 80 2.91 -2.10 5.42
N ILE A 81 3.53 -1.54 4.36
CA ILE A 81 2.86 -0.67 3.38
C ILE A 81 1.70 -1.41 2.71
N ASN A 82 1.90 -2.66 2.32
CA ASN A 82 0.85 -3.46 1.69
C ASN A 82 -0.31 -3.74 2.66
N ILE A 83 -0.04 -3.97 3.96
CA ILE A 83 -1.08 -4.13 4.98
C ILE A 83 -1.91 -2.85 5.10
N ALA A 84 -1.26 -1.69 5.23
CA ALA A 84 -1.95 -0.41 5.36
C ALA A 84 -2.81 -0.09 4.13
N ARG A 85 -2.24 -0.25 2.95
CA ARG A 85 -2.94 -0.03 1.69
C ARG A 85 -4.16 -0.94 1.53
N ASN A 86 -3.99 -2.24 1.76
CA ASN A 86 -5.08 -3.19 1.66
C ASN A 86 -6.17 -2.90 2.70
N THR A 87 -5.78 -2.53 3.93
CA THR A 87 -6.74 -2.12 4.97
C THR A 87 -7.58 -0.92 4.53
N ALA A 88 -6.97 0.10 3.94
CA ALA A 88 -7.67 1.28 3.44
C ALA A 88 -8.58 0.96 2.24
N ILE A 89 -8.13 0.14 1.30
CA ILE A 89 -8.93 -0.29 0.14
C ILE A 89 -10.14 -1.12 0.59
N ASP A 90 -9.95 -2.09 1.47
CA ASP A 90 -11.03 -2.93 1.98
C ASP A 90 -12.08 -2.09 2.72
N PHE A 91 -11.66 -1.07 3.47
CA PHE A 91 -12.56 -0.13 4.12
C PHE A 91 -13.40 0.66 3.11
N THR A 92 -12.78 1.25 2.10
CA THR A 92 -13.51 2.03 1.08
C THR A 92 -14.52 1.17 0.32
N ARG A 93 -14.17 -0.08 0.04
CA ARG A 93 -15.07 -1.05 -0.58
C ARG A 93 -16.23 -1.40 0.34
N SER A 94 -15.98 -1.70 1.60
CA SER A 94 -17.03 -2.04 2.57
C SER A 94 -18.00 -0.87 2.77
N LYS A 95 -17.50 0.36 2.88
CA LYS A 95 -18.31 1.59 2.99
C LYS A 95 -19.14 1.83 1.73
N TYR A 96 -18.56 1.64 0.56
CA TYR A 96 -19.26 1.71 -0.72
C TYR A 96 -20.39 0.68 -0.81
N TYR A 97 -20.13 -0.57 -0.44
CA TYR A 97 -21.15 -1.62 -0.42
C TYR A 97 -22.25 -1.34 0.62
N ALA A 98 -21.93 -0.79 1.78
CA ALA A 98 -22.91 -0.39 2.79
C ALA A 98 -23.83 0.72 2.26
N GLN A 99 -23.27 1.79 1.68
CA GLN A 99 -24.04 2.88 1.07
C GLN A 99 -24.90 2.41 -0.11
N ARG A 100 -24.40 1.49 -0.92
CA ARG A 100 -25.16 0.93 -2.04
C ARG A 100 -26.36 0.10 -1.57
N ARG A 101 -26.25 -0.59 -0.44
CA ARG A 101 -27.38 -1.32 0.16
C ARG A 101 -28.43 -0.37 0.73
N GLU A 102 -28.04 0.74 1.33
CA GLU A 102 -28.94 1.78 1.81
C GLU A 102 -29.62 2.54 0.66
N ASN A 103 -28.88 2.79 -0.43
CA ASN A 103 -29.38 3.53 -1.60
C ASN A 103 -30.13 2.66 -2.62
N GLN A 104 -30.18 1.34 -2.48
CA GLN A 104 -31.06 0.48 -3.29
C GLN A 104 -32.55 0.69 -3.01
N SER A 105 -32.89 1.58 -2.05
CA SER A 105 -34.25 2.11 -1.87
C SER A 105 -34.54 3.36 -2.69
N LEU A 106 -33.57 3.95 -3.39
CA LEU A 106 -33.76 5.17 -4.22
C LEU A 106 -32.81 5.11 -5.43
N ASP A 107 -33.43 5.20 -6.60
CA ASP A 107 -32.86 5.18 -7.95
C ASP A 107 -31.51 5.91 -8.16
N THR A 108 -30.71 5.26 -9.00
CA THR A 108 -29.82 5.86 -10.01
C THR A 108 -28.89 6.97 -9.57
N LEU A 109 -27.62 6.67 -9.33
CA LEU A 109 -26.56 7.65 -9.53
C LEU A 109 -25.32 7.05 -10.19
N VAL A 110 -25.04 7.67 -11.32
CA VAL A 110 -23.93 7.58 -12.24
C VAL A 110 -22.57 7.59 -11.50
N TYR A 111 -21.68 6.67 -11.85
CA TYR A 111 -20.28 6.69 -11.50
C TYR A 111 -19.62 7.98 -12.00
N SER A 112 -19.26 8.86 -11.08
CA SER A 112 -18.27 9.90 -11.33
C SER A 112 -16.94 9.46 -10.73
N THR A 113 -16.10 8.88 -11.56
CA THR A 113 -14.68 8.62 -11.26
C THR A 113 -13.79 9.85 -11.45
N ASN A 114 -14.35 11.05 -11.40
CA ASN A 114 -13.62 12.29 -11.61
C ASN A 114 -13.85 13.24 -10.46
N ASP A 115 -13.05 13.12 -9.40
CA ASP A 115 -12.65 14.24 -8.54
C ASP A 115 -11.45 13.83 -7.67
N ILE A 116 -10.36 13.45 -8.32
CA ILE A 116 -9.05 13.56 -7.69
C ILE A 116 -8.61 14.99 -7.95
N LYS A 117 -9.01 15.92 -7.08
CA LYS A 117 -8.33 17.21 -7.02
C LYS A 117 -6.88 16.93 -6.61
N GLU A 118 -5.97 17.32 -7.49
CA GLU A 118 -4.55 17.39 -7.24
C GLU A 118 -4.31 18.41 -6.11
N GLU A 119 -4.26 17.92 -4.87
CA GLU A 119 -3.57 18.63 -3.81
C GLU A 119 -2.08 18.33 -3.98
N SER A 120 -1.29 19.39 -3.97
CA SER A 120 0.15 19.41 -4.24
C SER A 120 0.86 18.23 -3.61
N PRO A 121 1.54 17.40 -4.42
CA PRO A 121 2.28 16.26 -3.91
C PRO A 121 3.44 16.75 -3.04
N SER A 122 3.60 16.17 -1.85
CA SER A 122 4.84 16.31 -1.09
C SER A 122 6.02 15.87 -1.97
N THR A 123 7.19 16.45 -1.79
CA THR A 123 8.39 16.25 -2.63
C THR A 123 8.70 14.76 -2.86
N ASP A 124 8.48 13.90 -1.85
CA ASP A 124 8.71 12.45 -1.92
C ASP A 124 7.77 11.71 -2.88
N THR A 125 6.57 12.26 -3.13
CA THR A 125 5.60 11.63 -4.06
C THR A 125 5.93 11.91 -5.52
N LEU A 126 6.60 13.02 -5.81
CA LEU A 126 7.06 13.34 -7.16
C LEU A 126 8.13 12.34 -7.61
N ASP A 127 9.04 11.96 -6.71
CA ASP A 127 10.09 10.99 -7.03
C ASP A 127 9.53 9.60 -7.36
N VAL A 128 8.57 9.10 -6.60
CA VAL A 128 7.96 7.77 -6.86
C VAL A 128 7.21 7.76 -8.20
N ARG A 129 6.43 8.80 -8.51
CA ARG A 129 5.74 8.88 -9.80
C ARG A 129 6.69 8.98 -10.98
N GLN A 130 7.80 9.71 -10.82
CA GLN A 130 8.84 9.82 -11.85
C GLN A 130 9.52 8.46 -12.08
N ILE A 131 9.82 7.71 -11.02
CA ILE A 131 10.43 6.38 -11.12
C ILE A 131 9.46 5.41 -11.79
N VAL A 132 8.18 5.41 -11.39
CA VAL A 132 7.14 4.60 -12.03
C VAL A 132 6.97 4.98 -13.51
N GLY A 133 7.12 6.27 -13.84
CA GLY A 133 7.10 6.76 -15.22
C GLY A 133 8.21 6.20 -16.12
N LYS A 134 9.33 5.75 -15.54
CA LYS A 134 10.45 5.12 -16.29
C LYS A 134 10.22 3.65 -16.61
N LEU A 135 9.24 3.00 -15.97
CA LEU A 135 8.93 1.60 -16.24
C LEU A 135 8.46 1.37 -17.67
N THR A 136 8.76 0.19 -18.18
CA THR A 136 8.19 -0.32 -19.45
C THR A 136 6.65 -0.23 -19.42
N PRO A 137 5.98 0.30 -20.47
CA PRO A 137 4.56 0.63 -20.43
C PRO A 137 3.62 -0.44 -19.84
N PRO A 138 3.73 -1.74 -20.21
CA PRO A 138 2.87 -2.78 -19.62
C PRO A 138 3.07 -2.99 -18.12
N TYR A 139 4.27 -2.70 -17.60
CA TYR A 139 4.60 -2.83 -16.19
C TYR A 139 4.15 -1.60 -15.41
N ARG A 140 4.38 -0.40 -15.99
CA ARG A 140 3.89 0.85 -15.42
C ARG A 140 2.39 0.81 -15.20
N GLN A 141 1.63 0.39 -16.18
CA GLN A 141 0.18 0.33 -16.10
C GLN A 141 -0.33 -0.59 -14.98
N ILE A 142 0.30 -1.76 -14.80
CA ILE A 142 -0.03 -2.66 -13.68
C ILE A 142 0.26 -2.00 -12.33
N ILE A 143 1.38 -1.29 -12.20
CA ILE A 143 1.73 -0.58 -10.96
C ILE A 143 0.75 0.57 -10.71
N GLU A 144 0.38 1.33 -11.73
CA GLU A 144 -0.61 2.41 -11.63
C GLU A 144 -1.95 1.87 -11.12
N TRP A 145 -2.50 0.84 -11.75
CA TRP A 145 -3.75 0.21 -11.30
C TRP A 145 -3.67 -0.34 -9.88
N MET A 146 -2.58 -1.01 -9.53
CA MET A 146 -2.43 -1.61 -8.20
C MET A 146 -2.20 -0.58 -7.11
N TYR A 147 -1.31 0.40 -7.33
CA TYR A 147 -0.79 1.26 -6.25
C TYR A 147 -1.42 2.65 -6.21
N PHE A 148 -1.95 3.16 -7.32
CA PHE A 148 -2.60 4.47 -7.36
C PHE A 148 -4.12 4.38 -7.50
N GLU A 149 -4.65 3.36 -8.20
CA GLU A 149 -6.08 3.19 -8.40
C GLU A 149 -6.70 2.12 -7.48
N GLY A 150 -5.89 1.35 -6.79
CA GLY A 150 -6.34 0.42 -5.75
C GLY A 150 -6.89 -0.92 -6.23
N TYR A 151 -6.70 -1.29 -7.50
CA TYR A 151 -7.12 -2.60 -8.00
C TYR A 151 -6.29 -3.73 -7.39
N THR A 152 -6.94 -4.85 -7.07
CA THR A 152 -6.25 -6.13 -6.84
C THR A 152 -5.87 -6.76 -8.18
N GLN A 153 -4.92 -7.70 -8.15
CA GLN A 153 -4.54 -8.44 -9.36
C GLN A 153 -5.70 -9.19 -10.01
N LEU A 154 -6.65 -9.67 -9.21
CA LEU A 154 -7.85 -10.34 -9.72
C LEU A 154 -8.77 -9.35 -10.42
N GLU A 155 -9.04 -8.20 -9.81
CA GLU A 155 -9.87 -7.15 -10.43
C GLU A 155 -9.25 -6.60 -11.71
N ILE A 156 -7.92 -6.43 -11.76
CA ILE A 156 -7.21 -6.07 -13.00
C ILE A 156 -7.47 -7.13 -14.08
N SER A 157 -7.38 -8.41 -13.71
CA SER A 157 -7.65 -9.50 -14.64
C SER A 157 -9.07 -9.45 -15.19
N GLU A 158 -10.06 -9.23 -14.35
CA GLU A 158 -11.48 -9.20 -14.70
C GLU A 158 -11.86 -7.91 -15.45
N THR A 159 -11.41 -6.74 -14.95
CA THR A 159 -11.79 -5.43 -15.49
C THR A 159 -11.16 -5.18 -16.87
N PHE A 160 -9.87 -5.52 -17.01
CA PHE A 160 -9.10 -5.22 -18.22
C PHE A 160 -8.91 -6.45 -19.14
N ASN A 161 -9.58 -7.57 -18.83
CA ASN A 161 -9.53 -8.82 -19.59
C ASN A 161 -8.08 -9.31 -19.83
N ILE A 162 -7.23 -9.24 -18.81
CA ILE A 162 -5.84 -9.71 -18.84
C ILE A 162 -5.75 -10.99 -18.02
N PRO A 163 -5.22 -12.11 -18.55
CA PRO A 163 -5.08 -13.34 -17.77
C PRO A 163 -4.37 -13.10 -16.44
N LEU A 164 -4.91 -13.61 -15.33
CA LEU A 164 -4.37 -13.42 -13.97
C LEU A 164 -2.88 -13.80 -13.86
N GLY A 165 -2.47 -14.86 -14.56
CA GLY A 165 -1.06 -15.26 -14.66
C GLY A 165 -0.19 -14.19 -15.29
N THR A 166 -0.71 -13.48 -16.30
CA THR A 166 -0.03 -12.34 -16.95
C THR A 166 0.06 -11.15 -16.00
N VAL A 167 -1.01 -10.83 -15.28
CA VAL A 167 -1.01 -9.76 -14.25
C VAL A 167 0.05 -10.04 -13.19
N LYS A 168 0.07 -11.26 -12.62
CA LYS A 168 1.08 -11.68 -11.63
C LYS A 168 2.50 -11.57 -12.15
N THR A 169 2.74 -12.03 -13.38
CA THR A 169 4.07 -12.00 -14.01
C THR A 169 4.52 -10.55 -14.26
N ARG A 170 3.65 -9.71 -14.81
CA ARG A 170 3.94 -8.30 -15.05
C ARG A 170 4.19 -7.54 -13.73
N THR A 171 3.42 -7.80 -12.69
CA THR A 171 3.67 -7.23 -11.35
C THR A 171 5.05 -7.59 -10.84
N ARG A 172 5.46 -8.87 -10.93
CA ARG A 172 6.78 -9.32 -10.49
C ARG A 172 7.90 -8.66 -11.31
N LEU A 173 7.75 -8.55 -12.62
CA LEU A 173 8.74 -7.92 -13.49
C LEU A 173 8.82 -6.41 -13.24
N ALA A 174 7.69 -5.74 -13.05
CA ALA A 174 7.62 -4.33 -12.67
C ALA A 174 8.37 -4.06 -11.37
N MET A 175 8.14 -4.88 -10.35
CA MET A 175 8.85 -4.75 -9.06
C MET A 175 10.36 -4.99 -9.19
N ASN A 176 10.79 -5.88 -10.06
CA ASN A 176 12.21 -6.09 -10.34
C ASN A 176 12.83 -4.88 -11.06
N GLU A 177 12.14 -4.32 -12.06
CA GLU A 177 12.58 -3.14 -12.79
C GLU A 177 12.65 -1.91 -11.85
N LEU A 178 11.67 -1.73 -10.96
CA LEU A 178 11.69 -0.70 -9.92
C LEU A 178 12.90 -0.84 -8.99
N ARG A 179 13.22 -2.05 -8.53
CA ARG A 179 14.40 -2.27 -7.68
C ARG A 179 15.68 -1.80 -8.34
N GLN A 180 15.87 -2.08 -9.63
CA GLN A 180 17.06 -1.62 -10.38
C GLN A 180 17.15 -0.09 -10.41
N HIS A 181 16.02 0.62 -10.46
CA HIS A 181 16.01 2.09 -10.42
C HIS A 181 16.29 2.66 -9.02
N PHE A 182 15.94 1.94 -7.95
CA PHE A 182 16.24 2.34 -6.57
C PHE A 182 17.67 2.02 -6.13
N ASP A 183 18.29 0.97 -6.69
CA ASP A 183 19.67 0.60 -6.38
C ASP A 183 20.68 1.50 -7.12
N LEU A 184 20.22 2.40 -8.00
CA LEU A 184 21.04 3.38 -8.75
C LEU A 184 20.98 4.79 -8.13
N VAL A 185 20.28 5.00 -7.01
CA VAL A 185 20.18 6.23 -6.23
C VAL A 185 20.74 6.01 -4.83
#